data_0373cb05e27cf86b2afb4a05728078cd
#
_entry.id   0373cb05e27cf86b2afb4a05728078cd
#
_cell.length_a   1.000
_cell.length_b   1.000
_cell.length_c   1.000
_cell.angle_alpha   90.00
_cell.angle_beta   90.00
_cell.angle_gamma   90.00
#
_symmetry.space_group_name_H-M   'P 1'
#
loop_
_entity.id
_entity.type
_entity.pdbx_description
1 polymer ?
#
loop_
_entity_poly.entity_id
_entity_poly.type
_entity_poly.pdbx_seq_one_letter_code
_entity_poly.pdbx_strand_id
1 'polypeptide(L)'
;MTRTCLVTGGAGFIGCAISHDLADAFDRVVALDNMHPQIHPSQARPAELDERVELRRLDVSVAEDWDSLLTEVAPDAIVHLAAETGTGQSLTEASRHANVNVVGTTQMLDALVRHEIRPDKIVLASSRAVYGEGKW
;
A
#
# COMPACT_ATOMS: atom_id res chain seq x y z
N MET A 1 18.80 16.20 -1.02
CA MET A 1 17.52 15.92 -0.30
C MET A 1 17.25 14.43 -0.40
N THR A 2 16.88 13.82 0.70
CA THR A 2 16.53 12.39 0.73
C THR A 2 15.18 12.18 0.05
N ARG A 3 15.16 11.40 -1.03
CA ARG A 3 13.92 11.06 -1.74
C ARG A 3 13.29 9.81 -1.13
N THR A 4 12.04 9.93 -0.71
CA THR A 4 11.32 8.86 -0.03
C THR A 4 10.15 8.34 -0.87
N CYS A 5 10.04 7.02 -0.99
CA CYS A 5 8.90 6.34 -1.58
C CYS A 5 8.10 5.59 -0.51
N LEU A 6 6.79 5.81 -0.48
CA LEU A 6 5.86 5.04 0.35
C LEU A 6 5.11 4.03 -0.52
N VAL A 7 5.07 2.77 -0.10
CA VAL A 7 4.35 1.69 -0.79
C VAL A 7 3.31 1.10 0.14
N THR A 8 2.03 1.32 -0.14
CA THR A 8 0.96 0.65 0.62
C THR A 8 0.70 -0.74 0.05
N GLY A 9 0.41 -1.72 0.90
CA GLY A 9 0.38 -3.12 0.49
C GLY A 9 1.76 -3.62 0.05
N GLY A 10 2.82 -3.00 0.61
CA GLY A 10 4.18 -3.18 0.16
C GLY A 10 4.80 -4.54 0.51
N ALA A 11 4.21 -5.28 1.45
CA ALA A 11 4.61 -6.65 1.76
C ALA A 11 3.88 -7.72 0.90
N GLY A 12 2.93 -7.30 0.06
CA GLY A 12 2.24 -8.17 -0.87
C GLY A 12 3.09 -8.58 -2.07
N PHE A 13 2.50 -9.41 -2.96
CA PHE A 13 3.20 -9.96 -4.13
C PHE A 13 3.83 -8.89 -5.03
N ILE A 14 3.07 -7.87 -5.42
CA ILE A 14 3.57 -6.78 -6.29
C ILE A 14 4.57 -5.92 -5.52
N GLY A 15 4.26 -5.55 -4.26
CA GLY A 15 5.15 -4.73 -3.44
C GLY A 15 6.53 -5.35 -3.28
N CYS A 16 6.61 -6.65 -2.98
CA CYS A 16 7.87 -7.39 -2.92
C CYS A 16 8.59 -7.40 -4.27
N ALA A 17 7.86 -7.67 -5.36
CA ALA A 17 8.46 -7.75 -6.70
C ALA A 17 9.14 -6.46 -7.16
N ILE A 18 8.60 -5.29 -6.78
CA ILE A 18 9.17 -3.99 -7.15
C ILE A 18 10.10 -3.39 -6.08
N SER A 19 10.23 -4.03 -4.94
CA SER A 19 10.92 -3.48 -3.75
C SER A 19 12.40 -3.18 -4.02
N HIS A 20 13.09 -4.05 -4.74
CA HIS A 20 14.49 -3.87 -5.10
C HIS A 20 14.70 -2.65 -6.01
N ASP A 21 13.91 -2.55 -7.08
CA ASP A 21 14.01 -1.42 -8.02
C ASP A 21 13.70 -0.08 -7.34
N LEU A 22 12.72 -0.08 -6.42
CA LEU A 22 12.42 1.11 -5.63
C LEU A 22 13.55 1.47 -4.68
N ALA A 23 14.18 0.48 -4.02
CA ALA A 23 15.32 0.71 -3.14
C ALA A 23 16.58 1.18 -3.88
N ASP A 24 16.68 0.92 -5.19
CA ASP A 24 17.74 1.48 -6.04
C ASP A 24 17.41 2.91 -6.51
N ALA A 25 16.12 3.25 -6.65
CA ALA A 25 15.68 4.55 -7.18
C ALA A 25 15.47 5.63 -6.12
N PHE A 26 15.25 5.24 -4.85
CA PHE A 26 14.96 6.14 -3.74
C PHE A 26 15.94 5.93 -2.58
N ASP A 27 16.27 7.00 -1.87
CA ASP A 27 17.16 6.94 -0.70
C ASP A 27 16.50 6.23 0.48
N ARG A 28 15.16 6.26 0.55
CA ARG A 28 14.35 5.62 1.59
C ARG A 28 13.08 5.03 0.97
N VAL A 29 12.78 3.79 1.29
CA VAL A 29 11.53 3.13 0.92
C VAL A 29 10.83 2.62 2.16
N VAL A 30 9.58 3.00 2.33
CA VAL A 30 8.73 2.57 3.44
C VAL A 30 7.54 1.78 2.90
N ALA A 31 7.39 0.54 3.34
CA ALA A 31 6.24 -0.30 3.04
C ALA A 31 5.24 -0.24 4.21
N LEU A 32 4.01 0.14 3.93
CA LEU A 32 2.87 0.06 4.84
C LEU A 32 2.06 -1.17 4.47
N ASP A 33 1.83 -2.07 5.44
CA ASP A 33 1.05 -3.28 5.25
C ASP A 33 0.45 -3.74 6.57
N ASN A 34 -0.83 -4.14 6.60
CA ASN A 34 -1.45 -4.64 7.81
C ASN A 34 -1.11 -6.11 8.11
N MET A 35 -0.37 -6.75 7.20
CA MET A 35 0.05 -8.14 7.31
C MET A 35 -1.13 -9.10 7.53
N HIS A 36 -2.23 -8.89 6.79
CA HIS A 36 -3.45 -9.67 6.97
C HIS A 36 -3.18 -11.17 6.87
N PRO A 37 -3.66 -12.01 7.82
CA PRO A 37 -3.31 -13.43 7.91
C PRO A 37 -3.63 -14.26 6.66
N GLN A 38 -4.63 -13.85 5.87
CA GLN A 38 -4.99 -14.49 4.61
C GLN A 38 -3.86 -14.43 3.59
N ILE A 39 -3.09 -13.34 3.58
CA ILE A 39 -1.97 -13.11 2.66
C ILE A 39 -0.64 -13.48 3.33
N HIS A 40 -0.52 -13.20 4.62
CA HIS A 40 0.69 -13.41 5.42
C HIS A 40 0.45 -14.37 6.58
N PRO A 41 0.32 -15.69 6.33
CA PRO A 41 -0.02 -16.65 7.39
C PRO A 41 1.02 -16.71 8.53
N SER A 42 2.29 -16.52 8.20
CA SER A 42 3.37 -16.52 9.19
C SER A 42 3.50 -15.22 9.99
N GLN A 43 2.85 -14.14 9.56
CA GLN A 43 3.01 -12.79 10.11
C GLN A 43 4.47 -12.29 10.14
N ALA A 44 5.38 -13.02 9.51
CA ALA A 44 6.78 -12.62 9.39
C ALA A 44 6.98 -11.67 8.20
N ARG A 45 8.06 -10.89 8.25
CA ARG A 45 8.50 -10.11 7.09
C ARG A 45 8.73 -11.07 5.92
N PRO A 46 8.16 -10.80 4.72
CA PRO A 46 8.43 -11.62 3.54
C PRO A 46 9.93 -11.62 3.18
N ALA A 47 10.45 -12.79 2.83
CA ALA A 47 11.85 -12.93 2.43
C ALA A 47 12.14 -12.23 1.08
N GLU A 48 11.11 -12.08 0.27
CA GLU A 48 11.17 -11.42 -1.04
C GLU A 48 11.17 -9.88 -0.95
N LEU A 49 10.84 -9.32 0.21
CA LEU A 49 10.89 -7.88 0.42
C LEU A 49 12.35 -7.45 0.62
N ASP A 50 12.86 -6.56 -0.24
CA ASP A 50 14.25 -6.07 -0.17
C ASP A 50 14.57 -5.58 1.25
N GLU A 51 15.74 -5.96 1.77
CA GLU A 51 16.15 -5.70 3.15
C GLU A 51 16.25 -4.21 3.50
N ARG A 52 16.47 -3.34 2.50
CA ARG A 52 16.54 -1.89 2.65
C ARG A 52 15.17 -1.23 2.85
N VAL A 53 14.08 -1.94 2.58
CA VAL A 53 12.72 -1.41 2.75
C VAL A 53 12.29 -1.48 4.21
N GLU A 54 11.86 -0.36 4.76
CA GLU A 54 11.28 -0.29 6.10
C GLU A 54 9.83 -0.82 6.08
N LEU A 55 9.55 -1.92 6.76
CA LEU A 55 8.18 -2.43 6.88
C LEU A 55 7.48 -1.84 8.13
N ARG A 56 6.38 -1.14 7.90
CA ARG A 56 5.48 -0.61 8.93
C ARG A 56 4.17 -1.39 8.92
N ARG A 57 3.81 -1.99 10.06
CA ARG A 57 2.56 -2.75 10.21
C ARG A 57 1.44 -1.81 10.61
N LEU A 58 0.78 -1.26 9.62
CA LEU A 58 -0.28 -0.26 9.75
C LEU A 58 -1.41 -0.59 8.76
N ASP A 59 -2.61 -0.09 9.05
CA ASP A 59 -3.79 -0.32 8.21
C ASP A 59 -4.21 0.95 7.48
N VAL A 60 -4.34 0.87 6.16
CA VAL A 60 -4.73 2.03 5.32
C VAL A 60 -6.13 2.55 5.64
N SER A 61 -7.00 1.74 6.24
CA SER A 61 -8.36 2.15 6.60
C SER A 61 -8.43 2.90 7.94
N VAL A 62 -7.32 2.98 8.68
CA VAL A 62 -7.23 3.61 10.00
C VAL A 62 -6.54 4.97 9.89
N ALA A 63 -7.27 6.05 10.24
CA ALA A 63 -6.77 7.41 10.13
C ALA A 63 -5.54 7.67 11.01
N GLU A 64 -5.55 7.14 12.23
CA GLU A 64 -4.48 7.28 13.22
C GLU A 64 -3.18 6.63 12.75
N ASP A 65 -3.27 5.54 12.00
CA ASP A 65 -2.10 4.87 11.42
C ASP A 65 -1.44 5.76 10.37
N TRP A 66 -2.23 6.43 9.53
CA TRP A 66 -1.73 7.42 8.58
C TRP A 66 -1.08 8.61 9.28
N ASP A 67 -1.72 9.15 10.31
CA ASP A 67 -1.19 10.30 11.05
C ASP A 67 0.12 9.95 11.75
N SER A 68 0.20 8.76 12.36
CA SER A 68 1.44 8.26 12.96
C SER A 68 2.57 8.14 11.92
N LEU A 69 2.26 7.54 10.75
CA LEU A 69 3.25 7.35 9.70
C LEU A 69 3.73 8.68 9.13
N LEU A 70 2.81 9.58 8.76
CA LEU A 70 3.14 10.82 8.06
C LEU A 70 3.80 11.88 8.96
N THR A 71 3.75 11.69 10.28
CA THR A 71 4.56 12.50 11.22
C THR A 71 6.06 12.21 11.05
N GLU A 72 6.43 10.97 10.67
CA GLU A 72 7.83 10.53 10.52
C GLU A 72 8.28 10.46 9.05
N VAL A 73 7.32 10.33 8.12
CA VAL A 73 7.57 10.05 6.71
C VAL A 73 6.85 11.08 5.84
N ALA A 74 7.62 11.89 5.13
CA ALA A 74 7.09 12.78 4.09
C ALA A 74 7.47 12.18 2.72
N PRO A 75 6.58 11.40 2.06
CA PRO A 75 6.91 10.75 0.81
C PRO A 75 6.92 11.71 -0.38
N ASP A 76 7.94 11.61 -1.23
CA ASP A 76 8.00 12.26 -2.54
C ASP A 76 7.20 11.48 -3.59
N ALA A 77 7.10 10.16 -3.42
CA ALA A 77 6.27 9.31 -4.26
C ALA A 77 5.49 8.29 -3.42
N ILE A 78 4.27 7.97 -3.88
CA ILE A 78 3.43 6.93 -3.27
C ILE A 78 3.06 5.91 -4.34
N VAL A 79 3.25 4.63 -4.04
CA VAL A 79 2.71 3.50 -4.81
C VAL A 79 1.62 2.84 -3.98
N HIS A 80 0.36 3.05 -4.36
CA HIS A 80 -0.79 2.58 -3.60
C HIS A 80 -1.28 1.24 -4.15
N LEU A 81 -0.89 0.15 -3.48
CA LEU A 81 -1.22 -1.23 -3.84
C LEU A 81 -2.15 -1.90 -2.82
N ALA A 82 -2.31 -1.31 -1.62
CA ALA A 82 -3.14 -1.89 -0.57
C ALA A 82 -4.58 -2.03 -1.04
N ALA A 83 -5.08 -3.26 -1.07
CA ALA A 83 -6.42 -3.59 -1.48
C ALA A 83 -6.85 -4.94 -0.91
N GLU A 84 -8.13 -5.06 -0.60
CA GLU A 84 -8.76 -6.37 -0.46
C GLU A 84 -9.02 -6.95 -1.83
N THR A 85 -8.60 -8.21 -2.01
CA THR A 85 -8.74 -8.97 -3.26
C THR A 85 -9.57 -10.23 -3.00
N GLY A 86 -10.13 -10.79 -4.03
CA GLY A 86 -10.95 -12.01 -3.91
C GLY A 86 -12.40 -11.76 -4.29
N THR A 87 -12.71 -12.04 -5.56
CA THR A 87 -14.05 -11.80 -6.14
C THR A 87 -15.15 -12.55 -5.40
N GLY A 88 -14.87 -13.80 -4.95
CA GLY A 88 -15.84 -14.58 -4.17
C GLY A 88 -16.10 -14.01 -2.77
N GLN A 89 -15.07 -13.51 -2.11
CA GLN A 89 -15.17 -12.94 -0.76
C GLN A 89 -15.90 -11.59 -0.76
N SER A 90 -15.82 -10.81 -1.83
CA SER A 90 -16.54 -9.55 -1.94
C SER A 90 -18.07 -9.71 -1.88
N LEU A 91 -18.58 -10.90 -2.19
CA LEU A 91 -20.02 -11.20 -2.11
C LEU A 91 -20.51 -11.32 -0.66
N THR A 92 -19.66 -11.78 0.25
CA THR A 92 -20.01 -12.01 1.67
C THR A 92 -19.37 -10.99 2.62
N GLU A 93 -18.32 -10.30 2.19
CA GLU A 93 -17.54 -9.36 2.98
C GLU A 93 -17.41 -7.99 2.27
N ALA A 94 -18.50 -7.55 1.63
CA ALA A 94 -18.52 -6.31 0.84
C ALA A 94 -18.07 -5.08 1.64
N SER A 95 -18.46 -4.98 2.93
CA SER A 95 -18.07 -3.86 3.80
C SER A 95 -16.56 -3.81 4.04
N ARG A 96 -15.90 -4.96 4.21
CA ARG A 96 -14.43 -5.03 4.36
C ARG A 96 -13.74 -4.56 3.09
N HIS A 97 -14.20 -5.04 1.92
CA HIS A 97 -13.68 -4.60 0.63
C HIS A 97 -13.84 -3.10 0.41
N ALA A 98 -15.03 -2.55 0.70
CA ALA A 98 -15.27 -1.11 0.60
C ALA A 98 -14.39 -0.31 1.57
N ASN A 99 -14.24 -0.80 2.80
CA ASN A 99 -13.42 -0.14 3.82
C ASN A 99 -11.95 -0.03 3.39
N VAL A 100 -11.35 -1.10 2.89
CA VAL A 100 -9.95 -1.06 2.45
C VAL A 100 -9.79 -0.33 1.13
N ASN A 101 -10.59 -0.69 0.11
CA ASN A 101 -10.36 -0.21 -1.26
C ASN A 101 -10.86 1.22 -1.49
N VAL A 102 -11.89 1.66 -0.77
CA VAL A 102 -12.45 3.01 -0.89
C VAL A 102 -12.01 3.87 0.29
N VAL A 103 -12.38 3.48 1.53
CA VAL A 103 -12.05 4.28 2.72
C VAL A 103 -10.55 4.37 2.91
N GLY A 104 -9.79 3.29 2.73
CA GLY A 104 -8.33 3.30 2.83
C GLY A 104 -7.68 4.30 1.87
N THR A 105 -8.16 4.38 0.63
CA THR A 105 -7.68 5.36 -0.35
C THR A 105 -8.01 6.79 0.06
N THR A 106 -9.24 7.03 0.52
CA THR A 106 -9.65 8.38 0.97
C THR A 106 -8.93 8.80 2.25
N GLN A 107 -8.69 7.89 3.18
CA GLN A 107 -7.88 8.16 4.39
C GLN A 107 -6.46 8.60 4.04
N MET A 108 -5.83 7.98 3.05
CA MET A 108 -4.53 8.42 2.53
C MET A 108 -4.59 9.88 2.06
N LEU A 109 -5.57 10.22 1.22
CA LEU A 109 -5.71 11.58 0.69
C LEU A 109 -5.98 12.60 1.78
N ASP A 110 -6.88 12.29 2.72
CA ASP A 110 -7.20 13.15 3.84
C ASP A 110 -5.98 13.38 4.74
N ALA A 111 -5.20 12.33 5.01
CA ALA A 111 -3.99 12.42 5.81
C ALA A 111 -2.91 13.28 5.13
N LEU A 112 -2.70 13.14 3.83
CA LEU A 112 -1.78 13.99 3.08
C LEU A 112 -2.18 15.48 3.20
N VAL A 113 -3.47 15.78 3.15
CA VAL A 113 -3.98 17.15 3.35
C VAL A 113 -3.75 17.64 4.77
N ARG A 114 -4.08 16.82 5.79
CA ARG A 114 -3.89 17.18 7.21
C ARG A 114 -2.44 17.45 7.55
N HIS A 115 -1.51 16.70 6.98
CA HIS A 115 -0.07 16.83 7.20
C HIS A 115 0.61 17.80 6.22
N GLU A 116 -0.15 18.46 5.34
CA GLU A 116 0.37 19.39 4.32
C GLU A 116 1.45 18.76 3.41
N ILE A 117 1.40 17.44 3.21
CA ILE A 117 2.34 16.68 2.38
C ILE A 117 1.82 16.64 0.95
N ARG A 118 2.69 16.97 -0.01
CA ARG A 118 2.37 16.97 -1.44
C ARG A 118 3.39 16.12 -2.18
N PRO A 119 3.12 14.82 -2.37
CA PRO A 119 3.99 13.97 -3.17
C PRO A 119 4.07 14.47 -4.61
N ASP A 120 5.24 14.36 -5.22
CA ASP A 120 5.42 14.66 -6.66
C ASP A 120 4.64 13.69 -7.55
N LYS A 121 4.43 12.45 -7.06
CA LYS A 121 3.74 11.40 -7.80
C LYS A 121 2.97 10.44 -6.88
N ILE A 122 1.75 10.12 -7.30
CA ILE A 122 0.97 9.00 -6.74
C ILE A 122 0.68 8.03 -7.89
N VAL A 123 1.11 6.78 -7.72
CA VAL A 123 0.77 5.66 -8.60
C VAL A 123 -0.31 4.84 -7.92
N LEU A 124 -1.51 4.86 -8.49
CA LEU A 124 -2.65 4.09 -8.02
C LEU A 124 -2.81 2.83 -8.86
N ALA A 125 -2.78 1.66 -8.24
CA ALA A 125 -3.06 0.42 -8.92
C ALA A 125 -4.52 0.38 -9.39
N SER A 126 -4.71 0.02 -10.66
CA SER A 126 -6.03 -0.29 -11.20
C SER A 126 -6.33 -1.78 -10.96
N SER A 127 -7.11 -2.42 -11.82
CA SER A 127 -7.50 -3.80 -11.67
C SER A 127 -7.24 -4.61 -12.93
N ARG A 128 -6.84 -5.88 -12.77
CA ARG A 128 -6.85 -6.84 -13.88
C ARG A 128 -8.26 -7.05 -14.46
N ALA A 129 -9.31 -6.83 -13.67
CA ALA A 129 -10.69 -7.00 -14.09
C ALA A 129 -11.16 -5.99 -15.15
N VAL A 130 -10.40 -4.91 -15.39
CA VAL A 130 -10.72 -3.92 -16.45
C VAL A 130 -10.45 -4.43 -17.85
N TYR A 131 -9.73 -5.54 -18.02
CA TYR A 131 -9.45 -6.12 -19.34
C TYR A 131 -10.63 -6.87 -19.96
N GLY A 132 -11.65 -7.22 -19.16
CA GLY A 132 -12.81 -7.99 -19.60
C GLY A 132 -12.49 -9.48 -19.83
N GLU A 133 -13.46 -10.21 -20.40
CA GLU A 133 -13.36 -11.67 -20.59
C GLU A 133 -12.66 -12.09 -21.89
N GLY A 134 -12.45 -11.18 -22.81
CA GLY A 134 -11.90 -11.47 -24.14
C GLY A 134 -12.93 -12.10 -25.09
N LYS A 135 -12.52 -12.39 -26.33
CA LYS A 135 -13.28 -13.20 -27.28
C LYS A 135 -12.78 -14.63 -27.25
N TRP A 136 -13.69 -15.58 -27.12
CA TRP A 136 -13.48 -17.03 -27.27
C TRP A 136 -13.64 -17.42 -28.71
#